data_cf8a1db95176d8c5a6302e42aa842fbd
#
_entry.id   cf8a1db95176d8c5a6302e42aa842fbd
#
_cell.length_a   1.000
_cell.length_b   1.000
_cell.length_c   1.000
_cell.angle_alpha   90.00
_cell.angle_beta   90.00
_cell.angle_gamma   90.00
#
_symmetry.space_group_name_H-M   'P 1'
#
loop_
_entity.id
_entity.type
_entity.pdbx_description
1 polymer ?
#
loop_
_entity_poly.entity_id
_entity_poly.type
_entity_poly.pdbx_seq_one_letter_code
_entity_poly.pdbx_strand_id
1 'polypeptide(L)'
;MTHPISFAALLERFFTQRLMQQRQASPHTISSYRDTFCQFLKFVQQRLHRSPSRLNFEEIDAPLIVAFLDGLEKYGLSVRSRNLRLTALHSFFRYAAFEAPDHSAQIQRVLAIPSKRFTRTLVQFLTRAEVDALLAAPDQRTWFGRRDHAFLLVAVQTGLRVSEMTGLARTDVVLGGGAHVRVIGKGRKERCTPLARSTRAVVKAWLREPPRGDGNVLFPSSKGTRLTIHGVQYLLNKHRLTASKVCPSLKHKRVTVHRLRHTMAMDLLESGVDRSVIALWLGHESVETTQIYLEATLAMKEQALAKTTPPNGRAARYQPGDQLLSFLNNL
;
A
#
# COMPACT_ATOMS: atom_id res chain seq x y z
N MET A 1 24.20 -18.47 -38.03
CA MET A 1 23.61 -19.35 -36.97
C MET A 1 23.55 -18.54 -35.70
N THR A 2 22.36 -18.06 -35.33
CA THR A 2 22.14 -17.32 -34.08
C THR A 2 22.29 -18.29 -32.92
N HIS A 3 23.21 -18.05 -32.02
CA HIS A 3 23.34 -18.86 -30.80
C HIS A 3 22.04 -18.73 -29.99
N PRO A 4 21.49 -19.84 -29.48
CA PRO A 4 20.28 -19.79 -28.66
C PRO A 4 20.51 -18.85 -27.46
N ILE A 5 19.65 -17.87 -27.29
CA ILE A 5 19.76 -16.92 -26.18
C ILE A 5 19.40 -17.66 -24.89
N SER A 6 20.36 -17.80 -23.98
CA SER A 6 20.14 -18.38 -22.67
C SER A 6 19.13 -17.53 -21.87
N PHE A 7 18.03 -18.16 -21.43
CA PHE A 7 17.06 -17.52 -20.57
C PHE A 7 17.71 -17.00 -19.27
N ALA A 8 18.63 -17.78 -18.70
CA ALA A 8 19.33 -17.42 -17.46
C ALA A 8 20.14 -16.13 -17.63
N ALA A 9 20.94 -16.02 -18.71
CA ALA A 9 21.74 -14.83 -18.98
C ALA A 9 20.87 -13.57 -19.23
N LEU A 10 19.73 -13.73 -19.91
CA LEU A 10 18.80 -12.64 -20.16
C LEU A 10 18.12 -12.18 -18.86
N LEU A 11 17.73 -13.12 -18.00
CA LEU A 11 17.14 -12.84 -16.70
C LEU A 11 18.14 -12.12 -15.76
N GLU A 12 19.40 -12.56 -15.73
CA GLU A 12 20.45 -11.90 -14.95
C GLU A 12 20.65 -10.46 -15.39
N ARG A 13 20.76 -10.20 -16.70
CA ARG A 13 20.86 -8.83 -17.25
C ARG A 13 19.63 -7.99 -16.94
N PHE A 14 18.43 -8.57 -16.97
CA PHE A 14 17.21 -7.87 -16.57
C PHE A 14 17.29 -7.37 -15.12
N PHE A 15 17.73 -8.21 -14.18
CA PHE A 15 17.87 -7.78 -12.79
C PHE A 15 19.00 -6.78 -12.60
N THR A 16 20.20 -7.07 -13.09
CA THR A 16 21.41 -6.28 -12.83
C THR A 16 21.40 -4.97 -13.62
N GLN A 17 21.24 -5.05 -14.92
CA GLN A 17 21.34 -3.88 -15.79
C GLN A 17 20.02 -3.11 -15.84
N ARG A 18 18.89 -3.77 -16.17
CA ARG A 18 17.63 -3.07 -16.39
C ARG A 18 17.01 -2.56 -15.09
N LEU A 19 16.86 -3.42 -14.07
CA LEU A 19 16.18 -3.02 -12.84
C LEU A 19 17.10 -2.23 -11.90
N MET A 20 18.31 -2.73 -11.64
CA MET A 20 19.21 -2.09 -10.65
C MET A 20 19.91 -0.85 -11.22
N GLN A 21 20.58 -0.95 -12.36
CA GLN A 21 21.36 0.16 -12.89
C GLN A 21 20.50 1.20 -13.61
N GLN A 22 19.76 0.80 -14.66
CA GLN A 22 19.04 1.76 -15.51
C GLN A 22 17.79 2.34 -14.84
N ARG A 23 16.93 1.49 -14.20
CA ARG A 23 15.69 1.94 -13.58
C ARG A 23 15.84 2.33 -12.12
N GLN A 24 16.94 1.97 -11.47
CA GLN A 24 17.14 2.17 -10.03
C GLN A 24 15.89 1.74 -9.23
N ALA A 25 15.34 0.56 -9.58
CA ALA A 25 14.13 0.04 -8.99
C ALA A 25 14.29 -0.11 -7.47
N SER A 26 13.20 0.10 -6.72
CA SER A 26 13.25 -0.02 -5.27
C SER A 26 13.61 -1.46 -4.84
N PRO A 27 14.29 -1.65 -3.68
CA PRO A 27 14.58 -2.99 -3.15
C PRO A 27 13.34 -3.88 -3.04
N HIS A 28 12.19 -3.30 -2.71
CA HIS A 28 10.91 -4.02 -2.64
C HIS A 28 10.43 -4.51 -4.01
N THR A 29 10.61 -3.71 -5.06
CA THR A 29 10.28 -4.13 -6.44
C THR A 29 11.18 -5.28 -6.87
N ILE A 30 12.49 -5.15 -6.64
CA ILE A 30 13.49 -6.19 -6.96
C ILE A 30 13.15 -7.47 -6.22
N SER A 31 12.88 -7.41 -4.90
CA SER A 31 12.50 -8.57 -4.10
C SER A 31 11.21 -9.24 -4.60
N SER A 32 10.16 -8.45 -4.91
CA SER A 32 8.89 -8.98 -5.43
C SER A 32 9.07 -9.68 -6.79
N TYR A 33 9.89 -9.11 -7.66
CA TYR A 33 10.19 -9.73 -8.95
C TYR A 33 11.05 -10.98 -8.78
N ARG A 34 12.08 -10.93 -7.96
CA ARG A 34 12.92 -12.10 -7.61
C ARG A 34 12.04 -13.26 -7.12
N ASP A 35 11.14 -12.99 -6.16
CA ASP A 35 10.27 -14.02 -5.59
C ASP A 35 9.33 -14.61 -6.65
N THR A 36 8.88 -13.78 -7.61
CA THR A 36 8.10 -14.26 -8.75
C THR A 36 8.90 -15.21 -9.62
N PHE A 37 10.12 -14.83 -10.02
CA PHE A 37 10.97 -15.67 -10.86
C PHE A 37 11.45 -16.92 -10.14
N CYS A 38 11.73 -16.87 -8.84
CA CYS A 38 12.03 -18.06 -8.05
C CYS A 38 10.86 -19.07 -8.06
N GLN A 39 9.61 -18.59 -7.89
CA GLN A 39 8.43 -19.45 -7.96
C GLN A 39 8.22 -20.00 -9.37
N PHE A 40 8.36 -19.17 -10.39
CA PHE A 40 8.22 -19.55 -11.78
C PHE A 40 9.25 -20.59 -12.20
N LEU A 41 10.54 -20.39 -11.90
CA LEU A 41 11.61 -21.31 -12.24
C LEU A 41 11.48 -22.67 -11.53
N LYS A 42 11.02 -22.70 -10.28
CA LYS A 42 10.69 -23.93 -9.58
C LYS A 42 9.56 -24.71 -10.28
N PHE A 43 8.52 -23.99 -10.71
CA PHE A 43 7.42 -24.59 -11.47
C PHE A 43 7.90 -25.16 -12.81
N VAL A 44 8.71 -24.40 -13.57
CA VAL A 44 9.28 -24.83 -14.84
C VAL A 44 10.17 -26.06 -14.68
N GLN A 45 11.04 -26.06 -13.66
CA GLN A 45 11.90 -27.21 -13.33
C GLN A 45 11.09 -28.48 -13.07
N GLN A 46 10.01 -28.37 -12.30
CA GLN A 46 9.13 -29.51 -12.03
C GLN A 46 8.39 -30.01 -13.28
N ARG A 47 8.01 -29.09 -14.18
CA ARG A 47 7.22 -29.42 -15.35
C ARG A 47 8.05 -29.95 -16.53
N LEU A 48 9.25 -29.38 -16.74
CA LEU A 48 10.12 -29.73 -17.87
C LEU A 48 11.25 -30.73 -17.46
N HIS A 49 11.38 -31.02 -16.16
CA HIS A 49 12.46 -31.85 -15.62
C HIS A 49 13.87 -31.37 -16.02
N ARG A 50 14.03 -30.03 -16.18
CA ARG A 50 15.29 -29.38 -16.56
C ARG A 50 15.72 -28.35 -15.52
N SER A 51 17.04 -28.24 -15.34
CA SER A 51 17.63 -27.20 -14.50
C SER A 51 17.34 -25.81 -15.09
N PRO A 52 16.96 -24.81 -14.27
CA PRO A 52 16.72 -23.43 -14.73
C PRO A 52 17.87 -22.82 -15.53
N SER A 53 19.12 -23.18 -15.24
CA SER A 53 20.31 -22.72 -15.94
C SER A 53 20.44 -23.26 -17.39
N ARG A 54 19.70 -24.31 -17.73
CA ARG A 54 19.72 -24.94 -19.07
C ARG A 54 18.48 -24.61 -19.89
N LEU A 55 17.63 -23.69 -19.43
CA LEU A 55 16.44 -23.28 -20.17
C LEU A 55 16.83 -22.32 -21.30
N ASN A 56 16.30 -22.58 -22.48
CA ASN A 56 16.35 -21.66 -23.61
C ASN A 56 15.15 -20.71 -23.55
N PHE A 57 15.31 -19.53 -24.13
CA PHE A 57 14.25 -18.53 -24.15
C PHE A 57 12.98 -19.04 -24.84
N GLU A 58 13.12 -19.83 -25.89
CA GLU A 58 12.02 -20.42 -26.65
C GLU A 58 11.10 -21.35 -25.85
N GLU A 59 11.65 -22.00 -24.80
CA GLU A 59 10.90 -22.92 -23.94
C GLU A 59 9.95 -22.18 -22.99
N ILE A 60 10.11 -20.85 -22.84
CA ILE A 60 9.32 -20.02 -21.93
C ILE A 60 8.22 -19.32 -22.72
N ASP A 61 7.23 -20.08 -23.10
CA ASP A 61 6.11 -19.63 -23.93
C ASP A 61 4.87 -19.18 -23.12
N ALA A 62 3.86 -18.64 -23.83
CA ALA A 62 2.63 -18.19 -23.21
C ALA A 62 1.83 -19.32 -22.53
N PRO A 63 1.66 -20.53 -23.14
CA PRO A 63 1.03 -21.68 -22.48
C PRO A 63 1.68 -22.07 -21.15
N LEU A 64 3.02 -22.09 -21.08
CA LEU A 64 3.75 -22.42 -19.86
C LEU A 64 3.51 -21.37 -18.76
N ILE A 65 3.52 -20.08 -19.12
CA ILE A 65 3.24 -18.99 -18.19
C ILE A 65 1.79 -19.03 -17.69
N VAL A 66 0.82 -19.31 -18.57
CA VAL A 66 -0.59 -19.48 -18.16
C VAL A 66 -0.73 -20.64 -17.19
N ALA A 67 -0.11 -21.79 -17.48
CA ALA A 67 -0.14 -22.94 -16.61
C ALA A 67 0.47 -22.66 -15.21
N PHE A 68 1.55 -21.86 -15.15
CA PHE A 68 2.11 -21.38 -13.89
C PHE A 68 1.11 -20.52 -13.11
N LEU A 69 0.50 -19.54 -13.77
CA LEU A 69 -0.45 -18.61 -13.14
C LEU A 69 -1.70 -19.34 -12.64
N ASP A 70 -2.22 -20.31 -13.39
CA ASP A 70 -3.35 -21.14 -13.00
C ASP A 70 -3.00 -22.08 -11.85
N GLY A 71 -1.75 -22.60 -11.84
CA GLY A 71 -1.21 -23.35 -10.72
C GLY A 71 -1.20 -22.55 -9.42
N LEU A 72 -0.80 -21.28 -9.47
CA LEU A 72 -0.81 -20.40 -8.29
C LEU A 72 -2.22 -20.24 -7.71
N GLU A 73 -3.24 -20.09 -8.55
CA GLU A 73 -4.63 -19.97 -8.10
C GLU A 73 -5.15 -21.27 -7.48
N LYS A 74 -4.81 -22.44 -8.07
CA LYS A 74 -5.13 -23.75 -7.50
C LYS A 74 -4.52 -23.95 -6.11
N TYR A 75 -3.34 -23.37 -5.85
CA TYR A 75 -2.72 -23.33 -4.51
C TYR A 75 -3.25 -22.24 -3.60
N GLY A 76 -4.35 -21.56 -3.95
CA GLY A 76 -5.06 -20.59 -3.11
C GLY A 76 -4.52 -19.16 -3.16
N LEU A 77 -3.65 -18.81 -4.12
CA LEU A 77 -3.26 -17.41 -4.31
C LEU A 77 -4.43 -16.59 -4.86
N SER A 78 -4.61 -15.39 -4.30
CA SER A 78 -5.64 -14.47 -4.79
C SER A 78 -5.36 -13.99 -6.24
N VAL A 79 -6.41 -13.66 -6.97
CA VAL A 79 -6.32 -13.09 -8.33
C VAL A 79 -5.41 -11.86 -8.35
N ARG A 80 -5.47 -11.02 -7.31
CA ARG A 80 -4.56 -9.86 -7.18
C ARG A 80 -3.08 -10.29 -7.12
N SER A 81 -2.76 -11.33 -6.35
CA SER A 81 -1.39 -11.85 -6.25
C SER A 81 -0.95 -12.50 -7.55
N ARG A 82 -1.84 -13.24 -8.23
CA ARG A 82 -1.60 -13.79 -9.58
C ARG A 82 -1.26 -12.69 -10.59
N ASN A 83 -2.04 -11.60 -10.60
CA ASN A 83 -1.79 -10.47 -11.51
C ASN A 83 -0.48 -9.74 -11.20
N LEU A 84 -0.07 -9.68 -9.92
CA LEU A 84 1.23 -9.13 -9.54
C LEU A 84 2.39 -9.99 -10.12
N ARG A 85 2.25 -11.32 -10.11
CA ARG A 85 3.24 -12.22 -10.74
C ARG A 85 3.29 -12.00 -12.25
N LEU A 86 2.13 -11.89 -12.91
CA LEU A 86 2.05 -11.57 -14.32
C LEU A 86 2.73 -10.25 -14.66
N THR A 87 2.57 -9.22 -13.82
CA THR A 87 3.23 -7.91 -14.01
C THR A 87 4.76 -8.04 -14.01
N ALA A 88 5.33 -8.87 -13.14
CA ALA A 88 6.77 -9.11 -13.10
C ALA A 88 7.25 -9.82 -14.39
N LEU A 89 6.52 -10.85 -14.84
CA LEU A 89 6.80 -11.56 -16.10
C LEU A 89 6.68 -10.60 -17.30
N HIS A 90 5.61 -9.84 -17.40
CA HIS A 90 5.45 -8.84 -18.47
C HIS A 90 6.58 -7.79 -18.47
N SER A 91 7.07 -7.37 -17.29
CA SER A 91 8.20 -6.44 -17.21
C SER A 91 9.48 -7.03 -17.81
N PHE A 92 9.72 -8.32 -17.57
CA PHE A 92 10.84 -9.05 -18.16
C PHE A 92 10.67 -9.20 -19.68
N PHE A 93 9.50 -9.65 -20.13
CA PHE A 93 9.28 -9.85 -21.58
C PHE A 93 9.29 -8.54 -22.38
N ARG A 94 8.88 -7.41 -21.78
CA ARG A 94 9.10 -6.09 -22.40
C ARG A 94 10.58 -5.73 -22.53
N TYR A 95 11.42 -6.13 -21.58
CA TYR A 95 12.85 -5.98 -21.70
C TYR A 95 13.41 -6.93 -22.75
N ALA A 96 12.98 -8.18 -22.73
CA ALA A 96 13.40 -9.20 -23.71
C ALA A 96 13.07 -8.82 -25.16
N ALA A 97 12.02 -8.03 -25.39
CA ALA A 97 11.66 -7.55 -26.74
C ALA A 97 12.77 -6.70 -27.39
N PHE A 98 13.61 -6.03 -26.59
CA PHE A 98 14.75 -5.26 -27.10
C PHE A 98 16.00 -6.12 -27.25
N GLU A 99 16.17 -7.12 -26.39
CA GLU A 99 17.38 -7.95 -26.32
C GLU A 99 17.32 -9.18 -27.23
N ALA A 100 16.11 -9.62 -27.60
CA ALA A 100 15.86 -10.84 -28.36
C ALA A 100 14.74 -10.58 -29.41
N PRO A 101 14.97 -9.70 -30.41
CA PRO A 101 13.96 -9.34 -31.41
C PRO A 101 13.51 -10.53 -32.28
N ASP A 102 14.36 -11.52 -32.49
CA ASP A 102 14.03 -12.75 -33.24
C ASP A 102 12.89 -13.56 -32.61
N HIS A 103 12.62 -13.37 -31.31
CA HIS A 103 11.54 -14.00 -30.56
C HIS A 103 10.28 -13.11 -30.43
N SER A 104 10.13 -12.08 -31.26
CA SER A 104 9.05 -11.08 -31.14
C SER A 104 7.66 -11.71 -31.11
N ALA A 105 7.38 -12.70 -31.94
CA ALA A 105 6.08 -13.39 -31.98
C ALA A 105 5.75 -14.09 -30.64
N GLN A 106 6.71 -14.78 -30.04
CA GLN A 106 6.58 -15.42 -28.74
C GLN A 106 6.37 -14.37 -27.64
N ILE A 107 7.17 -13.32 -27.65
CA ILE A 107 7.09 -12.21 -26.68
C ILE A 107 5.71 -11.56 -26.73
N GLN A 108 5.19 -11.26 -27.91
CA GLN A 108 3.86 -10.66 -28.08
C GLN A 108 2.76 -11.58 -27.51
N ARG A 109 2.82 -12.88 -27.73
CA ARG A 109 1.87 -13.85 -27.15
C ARG A 109 1.90 -13.81 -25.61
N VAL A 110 3.08 -13.71 -25.00
CA VAL A 110 3.20 -13.58 -23.55
C VAL A 110 2.64 -12.24 -23.06
N LEU A 111 2.96 -11.14 -23.73
CA LEU A 111 2.47 -9.82 -23.35
C LEU A 111 0.95 -9.67 -23.53
N ALA A 112 0.34 -10.49 -24.41
CA ALA A 112 -1.10 -10.55 -24.62
C ALA A 112 -1.87 -11.29 -23.50
N ILE A 113 -1.19 -11.98 -22.56
CA ILE A 113 -1.86 -12.66 -21.43
C ILE A 113 -2.59 -11.62 -20.58
N PRO A 114 -3.93 -11.69 -20.43
CA PRO A 114 -4.67 -10.66 -19.73
C PRO A 114 -4.55 -10.77 -18.22
N SER A 115 -4.61 -9.64 -17.55
CA SER A 115 -4.86 -9.59 -16.11
C SER A 115 -6.31 -9.97 -15.83
N LYS A 116 -6.54 -10.89 -14.87
CA LYS A 116 -7.90 -11.26 -14.45
C LYS A 116 -8.56 -10.11 -13.68
N ARG A 117 -9.84 -9.87 -13.93
CA ARG A 117 -10.65 -8.94 -13.14
C ARG A 117 -10.86 -9.50 -11.74
N PHE A 118 -10.94 -8.64 -10.74
CA PHE A 118 -11.24 -9.01 -9.37
C PHE A 118 -12.06 -7.90 -8.70
N THR A 119 -12.94 -8.30 -7.80
CA THR A 119 -13.75 -7.37 -7.02
C THR A 119 -12.86 -6.59 -6.05
N ARG A 120 -12.90 -5.28 -6.14
CA ARG A 120 -12.24 -4.41 -5.15
C ARG A 120 -13.17 -4.32 -3.94
N THR A 121 -12.68 -4.74 -2.78
CA THR A 121 -13.39 -4.49 -1.52
C THR A 121 -13.35 -3.00 -1.20
N LEU A 122 -14.45 -2.48 -0.64
CA LEU A 122 -14.51 -1.12 -0.16
C LEU A 122 -13.40 -0.85 0.85
N VAL A 123 -12.84 0.34 0.77
CA VAL A 123 -11.80 0.77 1.71
C VAL A 123 -12.38 0.83 3.11
N GLN A 124 -11.81 0.04 4.03
CA GLN A 124 -12.22 0.05 5.41
C GLN A 124 -11.42 1.13 6.17
N PHE A 125 -12.10 1.99 6.86
CA PHE A 125 -11.53 3.04 7.72
C PHE A 125 -12.11 2.95 9.14
N LEU A 126 -11.54 3.71 10.06
CA LEU A 126 -11.99 3.80 11.44
C LEU A 126 -12.95 4.99 11.60
N THR A 127 -13.98 4.82 12.42
CA THR A 127 -14.82 5.92 12.84
C THR A 127 -14.09 6.84 13.82
N ARG A 128 -14.58 8.06 14.03
CA ARG A 128 -14.00 9.00 14.99
C ARG A 128 -13.90 8.39 16.39
N ALA A 129 -14.96 7.75 16.87
CA ALA A 129 -14.98 7.09 18.19
C ALA A 129 -13.92 5.98 18.30
N GLU A 130 -13.67 5.22 17.22
CA GLU A 130 -12.63 4.18 17.19
C GLU A 130 -11.22 4.78 17.22
N VAL A 131 -11.01 5.90 16.52
CA VAL A 131 -9.74 6.65 16.55
C VAL A 131 -9.49 7.18 17.96
N ASP A 132 -10.48 7.84 18.57
CA ASP A 132 -10.34 8.42 19.90
C ASP A 132 -10.06 7.34 20.97
N ALA A 133 -10.76 6.18 20.90
CA ALA A 133 -10.49 5.05 21.77
C ALA A 133 -9.07 4.47 21.57
N LEU A 134 -8.59 4.43 20.33
CA LEU A 134 -7.24 3.94 20.00
C LEU A 134 -6.16 4.90 20.53
N LEU A 135 -6.37 6.21 20.44
CA LEU A 135 -5.46 7.24 20.95
C LEU A 135 -5.41 7.28 22.48
N ALA A 136 -6.51 6.95 23.14
CA ALA A 136 -6.58 6.88 24.62
C ALA A 136 -5.99 5.59 25.20
N ALA A 137 -5.78 4.55 24.38
CA ALA A 137 -5.35 3.24 24.86
C ALA A 137 -3.92 3.15 25.43
N PRO A 138 -2.90 3.92 24.97
CA PRO A 138 -1.56 3.87 25.52
C PRO A 138 -1.48 4.44 26.96
N ASP A 139 -0.88 3.68 27.89
CA ASP A 139 -0.61 4.16 29.26
C ASP A 139 0.53 5.18 29.28
N GLN A 140 0.19 6.45 29.24
CA GLN A 140 1.15 7.56 29.16
C GLN A 140 2.02 7.75 30.42
N ARG A 141 1.77 7.01 31.50
CA ARG A 141 2.67 6.98 32.67
C ARG A 141 3.99 6.28 32.34
N THR A 142 3.99 5.39 31.34
CA THR A 142 5.17 4.67 30.88
C THR A 142 5.84 5.33 29.68
N TRP A 143 7.15 5.18 29.57
CA TRP A 143 7.89 5.67 28.40
C TRP A 143 7.35 5.09 27.07
N PHE A 144 7.08 3.77 27.07
CA PHE A 144 6.51 3.11 25.88
C PHE A 144 5.11 3.65 25.54
N GLY A 145 4.29 3.92 26.55
CA GLY A 145 2.96 4.47 26.31
C GLY A 145 3.00 5.89 25.76
N ARG A 146 3.92 6.76 26.23
CA ARG A 146 4.11 8.10 25.66
C ARG A 146 4.62 8.03 24.21
N ARG A 147 5.58 7.14 23.92
CA ARG A 147 6.03 6.87 22.55
C ARG A 147 4.88 6.42 21.66
N ASP A 148 4.12 5.43 22.10
CA ASP A 148 3.05 4.80 21.34
C ASP A 148 1.90 5.80 21.08
N HIS A 149 1.58 6.63 22.08
CA HIS A 149 0.59 7.71 21.93
C HIS A 149 1.03 8.73 20.87
N ALA A 150 2.27 9.21 20.95
CA ALA A 150 2.83 10.14 19.96
C ALA A 150 2.88 9.50 18.55
N PHE A 151 3.29 8.23 18.46
CA PHE A 151 3.29 7.47 17.19
C PHE A 151 1.88 7.38 16.58
N LEU A 152 0.89 6.97 17.37
CA LEU A 152 -0.50 6.83 16.90
C LEU A 152 -1.07 8.18 16.45
N LEU A 153 -0.84 9.23 17.22
CA LEU A 153 -1.35 10.57 16.91
C LEU A 153 -0.75 11.10 15.61
N VAL A 154 0.58 10.96 15.41
CA VAL A 154 1.24 11.34 14.16
C VAL A 154 0.72 10.47 13.00
N ALA A 155 0.57 9.16 13.19
CA ALA A 155 0.09 8.26 12.13
C ALA A 155 -1.36 8.61 11.68
N VAL A 156 -2.24 8.90 12.64
CA VAL A 156 -3.64 9.28 12.36
C VAL A 156 -3.72 10.62 11.64
N GLN A 157 -2.96 11.63 12.11
CA GLN A 157 -3.07 12.97 11.57
C GLN A 157 -2.36 13.15 10.23
N THR A 158 -1.20 12.53 10.06
CA THR A 158 -0.39 12.74 8.86
C THR A 158 -0.68 11.76 7.74
N GLY A 159 -1.22 10.59 8.07
CA GLY A 159 -1.46 9.51 7.10
C GLY A 159 -0.19 8.98 6.44
N LEU A 160 0.96 9.06 7.11
CA LEU A 160 2.24 8.55 6.59
C LEU A 160 2.22 7.04 6.38
N ARG A 161 3.01 6.55 5.42
CA ARG A 161 3.21 5.10 5.21
C ARG A 161 4.00 4.50 6.35
N VAL A 162 3.86 3.20 6.59
CA VAL A 162 4.60 2.52 7.68
C VAL A 162 6.11 2.72 7.57
N SER A 163 6.68 2.63 6.37
CA SER A 163 8.10 2.86 6.13
C SER A 163 8.52 4.31 6.39
N GLU A 164 7.66 5.28 6.07
CA GLU A 164 7.87 6.68 6.39
C GLU A 164 7.83 6.89 7.90
N MET A 165 6.80 6.37 8.61
CA MET A 165 6.68 6.45 10.06
C MET A 165 7.88 5.85 10.82
N THR A 166 8.33 4.66 10.41
CA THR A 166 9.47 3.99 11.05
C THR A 166 10.81 4.61 10.69
N GLY A 167 10.87 5.31 9.55
CA GLY A 167 12.07 6.00 9.06
C GLY A 167 12.28 7.39 9.64
N LEU A 168 11.27 8.00 10.29
CA LEU A 168 11.36 9.36 10.81
C LEU A 168 12.51 9.53 11.79
N ALA A 169 13.28 10.57 11.57
CA ALA A 169 14.28 11.08 12.49
C ALA A 169 13.69 12.21 13.36
N ARG A 170 14.30 12.47 14.49
CA ARG A 170 13.93 13.62 15.34
C ARG A 170 14.12 14.95 14.61
N THR A 171 15.12 15.02 13.74
CA THR A 171 15.43 16.17 12.88
C THR A 171 14.41 16.41 11.75
N ASP A 172 13.56 15.42 11.46
CA ASP A 172 12.49 15.58 10.45
C ASP A 172 11.27 16.34 10.98
N VAL A 173 11.26 16.64 12.28
CA VAL A 173 10.16 17.33 12.94
C VAL A 173 10.51 18.80 13.14
N VAL A 174 9.77 19.69 12.49
CA VAL A 174 9.88 21.13 12.65
C VAL A 174 8.73 21.61 13.54
N LEU A 175 9.04 22.25 14.67
CA LEU A 175 8.07 22.69 15.67
C LEU A 175 7.86 24.22 15.71
N GLY A 176 8.57 24.98 14.90
CA GLY A 176 8.46 26.44 14.79
C GLY A 176 7.15 26.92 14.17
N GLY A 177 7.17 28.11 13.59
CA GLY A 177 6.10 28.58 12.72
C GLY A 177 5.90 27.58 11.56
N GLY A 178 4.63 27.19 11.29
CA GLY A 178 4.36 26.18 10.27
C GLY A 178 4.81 24.78 10.68
N ALA A 179 4.51 24.33 11.90
CA ALA A 179 4.91 23.01 12.41
C ALA A 179 4.53 21.88 11.46
N HIS A 180 5.51 21.05 11.08
CA HIS A 180 5.32 19.98 10.10
C HIS A 180 6.32 18.82 10.32
N VAL A 181 6.03 17.70 9.68
CA VAL A 181 6.95 16.56 9.53
C VAL A 181 7.41 16.51 8.08
N ARG A 182 8.72 16.48 7.87
CA ARG A 182 9.36 16.31 6.57
C ARG A 182 9.55 14.82 6.30
N VAL A 183 9.16 14.35 5.12
CA VAL A 183 9.29 12.94 4.74
C VAL A 183 9.75 12.80 3.29
N ILE A 184 10.60 11.81 3.05
CA ILE A 184 10.99 11.39 1.72
C ILE A 184 10.13 10.19 1.35
N GLY A 185 9.22 10.37 0.38
CA GLY A 185 8.31 9.35 -0.09
C GLY A 185 8.87 8.47 -1.21
N LYS A 186 7.97 7.71 -1.84
CA LYS A 186 8.28 6.91 -3.03
C LYS A 186 8.81 7.81 -4.15
N GLY A 187 9.83 7.34 -4.88
CA GLY A 187 10.48 8.12 -5.93
C GLY A 187 11.40 9.23 -5.41
N ARG A 188 11.81 9.17 -4.13
CA ARG A 188 12.68 10.18 -3.48
C ARG A 188 12.09 11.59 -3.44
N LYS A 189 10.76 11.70 -3.58
CA LYS A 189 10.06 12.98 -3.49
C LYS A 189 9.91 13.39 -2.03
N GLU A 190 10.41 14.56 -1.71
CA GLU A 190 10.24 15.17 -0.40
C GLU A 190 8.87 15.85 -0.29
N ARG A 191 8.23 15.73 0.87
CA ARG A 191 7.03 16.47 1.21
C ARG A 191 7.00 16.83 2.69
N CYS A 192 6.33 17.94 2.99
CA CYS A 192 6.05 18.37 4.34
C CYS A 192 4.56 18.11 4.65
N THR A 193 4.29 17.47 5.78
CA THR A 193 2.93 17.24 6.27
C THR A 193 2.72 18.05 7.54
N PRO A 194 1.76 19.01 7.56
CA PRO A 194 1.57 19.89 8.70
C PRO A 194 1.09 19.14 9.93
N LEU A 195 1.44 19.66 11.12
CA LEU A 195 1.01 19.15 12.41
C LEU A 195 -0.01 20.10 13.04
N ALA A 196 -1.18 19.58 13.44
CA ALA A 196 -2.15 20.31 14.21
C ALA A 196 -1.57 20.74 15.58
N ARG A 197 -2.16 21.77 16.18
CA ARG A 197 -1.70 22.33 17.46
C ARG A 197 -1.62 21.27 18.57
N SER A 198 -2.59 20.38 18.67
CA SER A 198 -2.64 19.29 19.65
C SER A 198 -1.51 18.28 19.41
N THR A 199 -1.31 17.83 18.17
CA THR A 199 -0.24 16.90 17.81
C THR A 199 1.14 17.51 18.02
N ARG A 200 1.32 18.78 17.66
CA ARG A 200 2.55 19.53 17.93
C ARG A 200 2.90 19.51 19.43
N ALA A 201 1.92 19.72 20.31
CA ALA A 201 2.14 19.71 21.76
C ALA A 201 2.64 18.34 22.25
N VAL A 202 2.00 17.25 21.81
CA VAL A 202 2.39 15.89 22.16
C VAL A 202 3.77 15.53 21.61
N VAL A 203 4.04 15.84 20.34
CA VAL A 203 5.34 15.58 19.73
C VAL A 203 6.46 16.41 20.38
N LYS A 204 6.17 17.67 20.77
CA LYS A 204 7.11 18.50 21.53
C LYS A 204 7.42 17.90 22.89
N ALA A 205 6.42 17.39 23.60
CA ALA A 205 6.63 16.68 24.88
C ALA A 205 7.46 15.41 24.68
N TRP A 206 7.14 14.63 23.66
CA TRP A 206 7.89 13.41 23.29
C TRP A 206 9.36 13.71 22.95
N LEU A 207 9.65 14.76 22.22
CA LEU A 207 11.01 15.15 21.85
C LEU A 207 11.87 15.61 23.07
N ARG A 208 11.24 15.91 24.21
CA ARG A 208 11.95 16.20 25.48
C ARG A 208 12.34 14.94 26.25
N GLU A 209 11.72 13.80 25.90
CA GLU A 209 12.12 12.52 26.50
C GLU A 209 13.58 12.19 26.15
N PRO A 210 14.34 11.60 27.10
CA PRO A 210 15.69 11.16 26.84
C PRO A 210 15.75 10.24 25.62
N PRO A 211 16.65 10.50 24.66
CA PRO A 211 16.80 9.64 23.51
C PRO A 211 17.29 8.24 23.92
N ARG A 212 16.92 7.23 23.16
CA ARG A 212 17.42 5.86 23.30
C ARG A 212 18.20 5.45 22.05
N GLY A 213 19.27 4.67 22.24
CA GLY A 213 20.16 4.25 21.16
C GLY A 213 20.98 5.41 20.59
N ASP A 214 21.08 5.51 19.28
CA ASP A 214 21.80 6.58 18.55
C ASP A 214 21.15 7.97 18.67
N GLY A 215 20.00 8.05 19.31
CA GLY A 215 19.31 9.31 19.62
C GLY A 215 18.56 9.97 18.49
N ASN A 216 18.75 9.56 17.23
CA ASN A 216 18.14 10.25 16.08
C ASN A 216 16.79 9.68 15.64
N VAL A 217 16.45 8.46 16.02
CA VAL A 217 15.15 7.85 15.66
C VAL A 217 14.01 8.52 16.41
N LEU A 218 12.96 8.97 15.70
CA LEU A 218 11.83 9.65 16.33
C LEU A 218 11.02 8.69 17.23
N PHE A 219 10.73 7.47 16.76
CA PHE A 219 9.99 6.44 17.50
C PHE A 219 10.83 5.16 17.64
N PRO A 220 11.78 5.13 18.59
CA PRO A 220 12.68 4.00 18.73
C PRO A 220 12.01 2.75 19.33
N SER A 221 12.56 1.59 19.01
CA SER A 221 12.25 0.32 19.64
C SER A 221 12.76 0.28 21.09
N SER A 222 12.54 -0.84 21.80
CA SER A 222 13.14 -1.06 23.13
C SER A 222 14.68 -1.05 23.09
N LYS A 223 15.27 -1.42 21.95
CA LYS A 223 16.73 -1.43 21.72
C LYS A 223 17.28 -0.09 21.23
N GLY A 224 16.45 0.95 21.10
CA GLY A 224 16.87 2.25 20.56
C GLY A 224 16.97 2.33 19.05
N THR A 225 16.73 1.23 18.32
CA THR A 225 16.74 1.18 16.85
C THR A 225 15.38 1.51 16.26
N ARG A 226 15.27 1.63 14.94
CA ARG A 226 13.99 1.81 14.23
C ARG A 226 13.02 0.67 14.53
N LEU A 227 11.73 1.01 14.66
CA LEU A 227 10.68 0.01 14.73
C LEU A 227 10.62 -0.77 13.41
N THR A 228 10.50 -2.10 13.50
CA THR A 228 10.20 -2.94 12.34
C THR A 228 8.71 -2.87 12.00
N ILE A 229 8.33 -3.27 10.78
CA ILE A 229 6.92 -3.39 10.37
C ILE A 229 6.15 -4.31 11.34
N HIS A 230 6.77 -5.41 11.76
CA HIS A 230 6.19 -6.32 12.76
C HIS A 230 6.04 -5.66 14.12
N GLY A 231 7.05 -4.89 14.56
CA GLY A 231 6.97 -4.13 15.82
C GLY A 231 5.84 -3.11 15.81
N VAL A 232 5.64 -2.40 14.70
CA VAL A 232 4.50 -1.49 14.53
C VAL A 232 3.17 -2.23 14.55
N GLN A 233 3.06 -3.37 13.86
CA GLN A 233 1.82 -4.15 13.86
C GLN A 233 1.51 -4.72 15.26
N TYR A 234 2.53 -5.14 16.01
CA TYR A 234 2.38 -5.55 17.42
C TYR A 234 1.86 -4.39 18.28
N LEU A 235 2.47 -3.19 18.18
CA LEU A 235 2.03 -1.98 18.88
C LEU A 235 0.56 -1.66 18.59
N LEU A 236 0.19 -1.62 17.33
CA LEU A 236 -1.19 -1.34 16.88
C LEU A 236 -2.18 -2.38 17.41
N ASN A 237 -1.83 -3.66 17.38
CA ASN A 237 -2.71 -4.72 17.87
C ASN A 237 -2.85 -4.67 19.41
N LYS A 238 -1.76 -4.40 20.15
CA LYS A 238 -1.78 -4.20 21.60
C LYS A 238 -2.79 -3.10 21.98
N HIS A 239 -2.68 -1.92 21.36
CA HIS A 239 -3.56 -0.79 21.68
C HIS A 239 -4.97 -0.98 21.17
N ARG A 240 -5.18 -1.68 20.04
CA ARG A 240 -6.50 -2.10 19.57
C ARG A 240 -7.22 -2.98 20.59
N LEU A 241 -6.52 -3.96 21.18
CA LEU A 241 -7.08 -4.83 22.20
C LEU A 241 -7.49 -4.03 23.46
N THR A 242 -6.69 -3.06 23.88
CA THR A 242 -7.03 -2.17 24.99
C THR A 242 -8.23 -1.30 24.64
N ALA A 243 -8.21 -0.64 23.47
CA ALA A 243 -9.28 0.23 22.99
C ALA A 243 -10.60 -0.54 22.79
N SER A 244 -10.55 -1.81 22.40
CA SER A 244 -11.74 -2.63 22.18
C SER A 244 -12.55 -2.91 23.44
N LYS A 245 -12.00 -2.68 24.64
CA LYS A 245 -12.73 -2.75 25.90
C LYS A 245 -13.73 -1.60 26.05
N VAL A 246 -13.38 -0.43 25.51
CA VAL A 246 -14.21 0.79 25.53
C VAL A 246 -15.02 0.92 24.23
N CYS A 247 -14.45 0.52 23.09
CA CYS A 247 -15.08 0.59 21.78
C CYS A 247 -15.14 -0.83 21.15
N PRO A 248 -16.21 -1.61 21.40
CA PRO A 248 -16.29 -3.02 21.00
C PRO A 248 -16.18 -3.28 19.50
N SER A 249 -16.54 -2.32 18.64
CA SER A 249 -16.43 -2.43 17.18
C SER A 249 -14.99 -2.71 16.72
N LEU A 250 -13.97 -2.29 17.49
CA LEU A 250 -12.56 -2.55 17.22
C LEU A 250 -12.17 -4.03 17.38
N LYS A 251 -12.99 -4.89 18.03
CA LYS A 251 -12.71 -6.34 18.17
C LYS A 251 -12.55 -7.01 16.81
N HIS A 252 -13.39 -6.64 15.85
CA HIS A 252 -13.48 -7.25 14.53
C HIS A 252 -12.71 -6.48 13.44
N LYS A 253 -12.05 -5.37 13.81
CA LYS A 253 -11.28 -4.57 12.87
C LYS A 253 -9.77 -4.81 13.01
N ARG A 254 -9.10 -5.05 11.90
CA ARG A 254 -7.63 -5.08 11.86
C ARG A 254 -7.11 -3.65 11.75
N VAL A 255 -6.48 -3.11 12.77
CA VAL A 255 -5.83 -1.79 12.73
C VAL A 255 -4.42 -1.91 12.16
N THR A 256 -4.14 -1.14 11.11
CA THR A 256 -2.82 -1.04 10.47
C THR A 256 -2.51 0.42 10.18
N VAL A 257 -1.25 0.79 10.00
CA VAL A 257 -0.88 2.16 9.58
C VAL A 257 -1.58 2.53 8.26
N HIS A 258 -1.73 1.57 7.35
CA HIS A 258 -2.44 1.82 6.09
C HIS A 258 -3.92 2.13 6.30
N ARG A 259 -4.57 1.47 7.28
CA ARG A 259 -5.96 1.80 7.65
C ARG A 259 -6.07 3.17 8.32
N LEU A 260 -5.11 3.56 9.19
CA LEU A 260 -5.05 4.91 9.76
C LEU A 260 -4.89 5.97 8.65
N ARG A 261 -4.06 5.68 7.65
CA ARG A 261 -3.92 6.53 6.47
C ARG A 261 -5.21 6.65 5.66
N HIS A 262 -5.96 5.55 5.50
CA HIS A 262 -7.28 5.59 4.86
C HIS A 262 -8.28 6.41 5.68
N THR A 263 -8.25 6.27 6.99
CA THR A 263 -9.08 7.08 7.91
C THR A 263 -8.80 8.57 7.71
N MET A 264 -7.53 8.97 7.72
CA MET A 264 -7.14 10.36 7.47
C MET A 264 -7.60 10.89 6.09
N ALA A 265 -7.48 10.04 5.05
CA ALA A 265 -7.97 10.41 3.72
C ALA A 265 -9.49 10.63 3.70
N MET A 266 -10.24 9.79 4.42
CA MET A 266 -11.69 9.92 4.55
C MET A 266 -12.08 11.16 5.35
N ASP A 267 -11.41 11.43 6.48
CA ASP A 267 -11.65 12.62 7.30
C ASP A 267 -11.46 13.92 6.48
N LEU A 268 -10.39 13.99 5.67
CA LEU A 268 -10.14 15.12 4.78
C LEU A 268 -11.24 15.25 3.70
N LEU A 269 -11.63 14.12 3.12
CA LEU A 269 -12.63 14.09 2.06
C LEU A 269 -14.02 14.50 2.59
N GLU A 270 -14.42 13.98 3.77
CA GLU A 270 -15.67 14.33 4.46
C GLU A 270 -15.68 15.80 4.91
N SER A 271 -14.50 16.36 5.21
CA SER A 271 -14.32 17.79 5.50
C SER A 271 -14.36 18.67 4.25
N GLY A 272 -14.57 18.11 3.04
CA GLY A 272 -14.69 18.85 1.80
C GLY A 272 -13.35 19.26 1.16
N VAL A 273 -12.22 18.67 1.60
CA VAL A 273 -10.91 18.98 1.03
C VAL A 273 -10.82 18.37 -0.38
N ASP A 274 -10.29 19.16 -1.33
CA ASP A 274 -10.13 18.71 -2.71
C ASP A 274 -9.19 17.49 -2.83
N ARG A 275 -9.52 16.58 -3.77
CA ARG A 275 -8.79 15.33 -3.99
C ARG A 275 -7.34 15.53 -4.37
N SER A 276 -7.02 16.58 -5.10
CA SER A 276 -5.65 16.92 -5.48
C SER A 276 -4.83 17.30 -4.26
N VAL A 277 -5.43 18.04 -3.31
CA VAL A 277 -4.81 18.39 -2.03
C VAL A 277 -4.60 17.13 -1.18
N ILE A 278 -5.59 16.22 -1.12
CA ILE A 278 -5.46 14.93 -0.42
C ILE A 278 -4.33 14.08 -1.05
N ALA A 279 -4.25 14.05 -2.38
CA ALA A 279 -3.19 13.33 -3.09
C ALA A 279 -1.80 13.89 -2.76
N LEU A 280 -1.65 15.22 -2.73
CA LEU A 280 -0.42 15.91 -2.33
C LEU A 280 -0.07 15.61 -0.86
N TRP A 281 -1.04 15.73 0.05
CA TRP A 281 -0.87 15.43 1.47
C TRP A 281 -0.34 14.03 1.71
N LEU A 282 -0.98 13.08 1.07
CA LEU A 282 -0.62 11.66 1.21
C LEU A 282 0.61 11.25 0.37
N GLY A 283 1.06 12.08 -0.56
CA GLY A 283 2.14 11.73 -1.50
C GLY A 283 1.73 10.58 -2.42
N HIS A 284 0.55 10.70 -3.05
CA HIS A 284 0.14 9.82 -4.13
C HIS A 284 0.83 10.26 -5.44
N GLU A 285 1.27 9.31 -6.25
CA GLU A 285 1.87 9.59 -7.57
C GLU A 285 0.81 10.06 -8.58
N SER A 286 -0.45 9.62 -8.37
CA SER A 286 -1.58 9.93 -9.23
C SER A 286 -2.81 10.24 -8.35
N VAL A 287 -3.63 11.21 -8.79
CA VAL A 287 -4.92 11.54 -8.17
C VAL A 287 -5.90 10.37 -8.24
N GLU A 288 -5.76 9.50 -9.25
CA GLU A 288 -6.53 8.26 -9.39
C GLU A 288 -6.41 7.34 -8.17
N THR A 289 -5.24 7.33 -7.50
CA THR A 289 -5.05 6.59 -6.25
C THR A 289 -5.96 7.11 -5.13
N THR A 290 -6.36 8.39 -5.19
CA THR A 290 -7.28 9.02 -4.22
C THR A 290 -8.74 8.75 -4.59
N GLN A 291 -9.03 8.37 -5.83
CA GLN A 291 -10.39 8.10 -6.32
C GLN A 291 -11.06 6.92 -5.62
N ILE A 292 -10.28 5.97 -5.08
CA ILE A 292 -10.80 4.84 -4.29
C ILE A 292 -11.61 5.27 -3.06
N TYR A 293 -11.38 6.49 -2.56
CA TYR A 293 -12.11 7.02 -1.40
C TYR A 293 -13.50 7.55 -1.76
N LEU A 294 -13.73 7.94 -3.01
CA LEU A 294 -15.03 8.43 -3.48
C LEU A 294 -16.11 7.33 -3.56
N GLU A 295 -15.68 6.10 -3.70
CA GLU A 295 -16.59 4.95 -3.74
C GLU A 295 -17.06 4.55 -2.33
N ALA A 296 -16.46 5.13 -1.28
CA ALA A 296 -16.54 4.59 0.07
C ALA A 296 -17.75 5.05 0.88
N THR A 297 -18.40 6.21 0.58
CA THR A 297 -19.49 6.69 1.44
C THR A 297 -20.74 7.13 0.69
N LEU A 298 -21.89 6.57 1.12
CA LEU A 298 -23.20 7.00 0.70
C LEU A 298 -23.50 8.43 1.19
N ALA A 299 -23.00 8.81 2.39
CA ALA A 299 -23.18 10.12 2.99
C ALA A 299 -22.67 11.26 2.11
N MET A 300 -21.52 11.09 1.45
CA MET A 300 -20.99 12.09 0.51
C MET A 300 -21.87 12.26 -0.73
N LYS A 301 -22.46 11.17 -1.23
CA LYS A 301 -23.38 11.21 -2.37
C LYS A 301 -24.67 11.90 -1.97
N GLU A 302 -25.17 11.65 -0.75
CA GLU A 302 -26.31 12.35 -0.16
C GLU A 302 -26.05 13.85 0.02
N GLN A 303 -24.88 14.24 0.52
CA GLN A 303 -24.47 15.65 0.63
C GLN A 303 -24.35 16.35 -0.73
N ALA A 304 -23.80 15.66 -1.73
CA ALA A 304 -23.74 16.18 -3.09
C ALA A 304 -25.14 16.37 -3.68
N LEU A 305 -26.04 15.42 -3.45
CA LEU A 305 -27.43 15.47 -3.87
C LEU A 305 -28.19 16.63 -3.18
N ALA A 306 -27.93 16.86 -1.89
CA ALA A 306 -28.52 17.96 -1.14
C ALA A 306 -28.10 19.36 -1.64
N LYS A 307 -26.98 19.47 -2.34
CA LYS A 307 -26.52 20.72 -2.99
C LYS A 307 -27.16 20.97 -4.36
N THR A 308 -27.85 19.96 -4.91
CA THR A 308 -28.57 20.11 -6.18
C THR A 308 -30.03 20.43 -5.89
N THR A 309 -30.61 21.40 -6.64
CA THR A 309 -32.06 21.66 -6.57
C THR A 309 -32.78 20.56 -7.33
N PRO A 310 -33.58 19.69 -6.68
CA PRO A 310 -34.27 18.64 -7.40
C PRO A 310 -35.34 19.28 -8.30
N PRO A 311 -35.47 18.83 -9.56
CA PRO A 311 -36.58 19.25 -10.39
C PRO A 311 -37.87 18.72 -9.78
N ASN A 312 -38.69 19.62 -9.16
CA ASN A 312 -40.04 19.34 -8.64
C ASN A 312 -40.15 18.38 -7.43
N GLY A 313 -39.22 18.36 -6.47
CA GLY A 313 -39.30 17.48 -5.32
C GLY A 313 -38.79 18.04 -4.01
N ARG A 314 -39.36 17.63 -2.88
CA ARG A 314 -38.79 17.82 -1.55
C ARG A 314 -37.50 16.98 -1.44
N ALA A 315 -36.44 17.52 -0.82
CA ALA A 315 -35.24 16.76 -0.50
C ALA A 315 -35.62 15.55 0.39
N ALA A 316 -35.56 14.36 -0.16
CA ALA A 316 -35.82 13.11 0.54
C ALA A 316 -34.56 12.23 0.46
N ARG A 317 -34.30 11.48 1.52
CA ARG A 317 -33.22 10.48 1.52
C ARG A 317 -33.51 9.44 0.44
N TYR A 318 -32.55 9.24 -0.47
CA TYR A 318 -32.68 8.21 -1.49
C TYR A 318 -32.69 6.81 -0.84
N GLN A 319 -33.80 6.10 -1.02
CA GLN A 319 -33.94 4.70 -0.68
C GLN A 319 -34.06 3.92 -1.99
N PRO A 320 -33.08 3.09 -2.36
CA PRO A 320 -33.19 2.26 -3.56
C PRO A 320 -34.34 1.27 -3.38
N GLY A 321 -35.32 1.31 -4.28
CA GLY A 321 -36.46 0.35 -4.27
C GLY A 321 -35.98 -1.05 -4.66
N ASP A 322 -36.66 -2.08 -4.12
CA ASP A 322 -36.36 -3.50 -4.37
C ASP A 322 -36.33 -3.90 -5.85
N GLN A 323 -37.04 -3.19 -6.71
CA GLN A 323 -37.06 -3.47 -8.16
C GLN A 323 -35.75 -3.20 -8.85
N LEU A 324 -34.96 -2.20 -8.42
CA LEU A 324 -33.64 -1.90 -8.99
C LEU A 324 -32.62 -2.95 -8.54
N LEU A 325 -32.70 -3.40 -7.30
CA LEU A 325 -31.86 -4.49 -6.79
C LEU A 325 -32.19 -5.82 -7.50
N SER A 326 -33.46 -6.10 -7.77
CA SER A 326 -33.89 -7.28 -8.53
C SER A 326 -33.38 -7.24 -9.98
N PHE A 327 -33.41 -6.09 -10.64
CA PHE A 327 -32.86 -5.92 -11.98
C PHE A 327 -31.34 -6.15 -12.01
N LEU A 328 -30.61 -5.57 -11.02
CA LEU A 328 -29.15 -5.69 -10.97
C LEU A 328 -28.68 -7.11 -10.58
N ASN A 329 -29.49 -7.85 -9.85
CA ASN A 329 -29.21 -9.25 -9.50
C ASN A 329 -29.44 -10.24 -10.64
N ASN A 330 -30.16 -9.82 -11.71
CA ASN A 330 -30.45 -10.63 -12.90
C ASN A 330 -29.59 -10.27 -14.12
N LEU A 331 -28.61 -9.37 -13.98
CA LEU A 331 -27.55 -9.07 -14.96
C LEU A 331 -26.30 -9.93 -14.69
#